data_2b714230e8d86d0fa8950faf21c6f6bf
#
_entry.id   2b714230e8d86d0fa8950faf21c6f6bf
#
_cell.length_a   1.000
_cell.length_b   1.000
_cell.length_c   1.000
_cell.angle_alpha   90.00
_cell.angle_beta   90.00
_cell.angle_gamma   90.00
#
_symmetry.space_group_name_H-M   'P 1'
#
loop_
_entity.id
_entity.type
_entity.pdbx_description
1 polymer ?
#
loop_
_entity_poly.entity_id
_entity_poly.type
_entity_poly.pdbx_seq_one_letter_code
_entity_poly.pdbx_strand_id
1 'polypeptide(L)'
;SESCNNYFCTVYQKTIDKDGDAHAGMNRWSNHVKSFGLGTFLGNDLPTGRKGLIPDANYYDRFLGYSTWKGATSVSNGIGQGELVATPIQLANMTAAIANRGYYFTPHIIKESDHGPIDSSFTTPQYTTVDPEHFEVVIDGMYAVFENGTAKGARMPHISQCGKTGTAQNPHGQDHSIFVSFAPKDQPKIALAVIIENGYWGSRWAAPIASLMTEKYLTDTITRPALEARMFEGDLHDEYRQQHIAIYGEDSTYQANF
;
A
#
# COMPACT_ATOMS: atom_id res chain seq x y z
N SER A 1 0.58 0.15 15.37
CA SER A 1 1.95 0.49 15.01
C SER A 1 2.78 -0.72 14.63
N GLU A 2 2.43 -1.92 15.03
CA GLU A 2 3.11 -3.18 14.66
C GLU A 2 2.34 -3.91 13.55
N SER A 3 3.09 -4.58 12.65
CA SER A 3 2.53 -5.45 11.63
C SER A 3 2.42 -6.88 12.18
N CYS A 4 1.26 -7.26 12.71
CA CYS A 4 1.02 -8.59 13.25
C CYS A 4 0.29 -9.47 12.22
N ASN A 5 1.02 -10.25 11.44
CA ASN A 5 0.45 -11.15 10.43
C ASN A 5 -0.55 -12.13 11.04
N ASN A 6 -0.23 -12.74 12.18
CA ASN A 6 -1.11 -13.71 12.85
C ASN A 6 -2.48 -13.12 13.20
N TYR A 7 -2.51 -11.85 13.67
CA TYR A 7 -3.75 -11.16 13.96
C TYR A 7 -4.60 -10.99 12.70
N PHE A 8 -4.02 -10.40 11.65
CA PHE A 8 -4.76 -10.13 10.42
C PHE A 8 -5.17 -11.40 9.67
N CYS A 9 -4.33 -12.42 9.62
CA CYS A 9 -4.70 -13.74 9.09
C CYS A 9 -5.89 -14.33 9.84
N THR A 10 -5.88 -14.27 11.18
CA THR A 10 -6.97 -14.80 12.01
C THR A 10 -8.26 -14.00 11.82
N VAL A 11 -8.19 -12.68 11.78
CA VAL A 11 -9.37 -11.82 11.53
C VAL A 11 -9.93 -12.08 10.13
N TYR A 12 -9.07 -12.14 9.12
CA TYR A 12 -9.47 -12.48 7.75
C TYR A 12 -10.21 -13.81 7.69
N GLN A 13 -9.60 -14.89 8.21
CA GLN A 13 -10.21 -16.22 8.20
C GLN A 13 -11.59 -16.22 8.87
N LYS A 14 -11.71 -15.59 10.06
CA LYS A 14 -13.00 -15.47 10.74
C LYS A 14 -14.01 -14.64 9.95
N THR A 15 -13.58 -13.66 9.18
CA THR A 15 -14.47 -12.84 8.33
C THR A 15 -14.98 -13.65 7.15
N ILE A 16 -14.10 -14.45 6.50
CA ILE A 16 -14.49 -15.29 5.37
C ILE A 16 -15.41 -16.43 5.82
N ASP A 17 -15.07 -17.12 6.89
CA ASP A 17 -15.81 -18.28 7.38
C ASP A 17 -17.03 -17.91 8.27
N LYS A 18 -17.31 -16.60 8.41
CA LYS A 18 -18.46 -16.12 9.17
C LYS A 18 -19.75 -16.76 8.63
N ASP A 19 -20.62 -17.17 9.52
CA ASP A 19 -21.91 -17.78 9.20
C ASP A 19 -21.80 -19.15 8.49
N GLY A 20 -20.60 -19.75 8.44
CA GLY A 20 -20.36 -21.05 7.82
C GLY A 20 -20.40 -21.04 6.28
N ASP A 21 -20.49 -19.87 5.65
CA ASP A 21 -20.53 -19.68 4.20
C ASP A 21 -19.30 -18.89 3.71
N ALA A 22 -18.25 -19.62 3.34
CA ALA A 22 -17.02 -19.03 2.84
C ALA A 22 -17.20 -18.27 1.52
N HIS A 23 -18.16 -18.68 0.64
CA HIS A 23 -18.44 -17.98 -0.62
C HIS A 23 -19.02 -16.60 -0.36
N ALA A 24 -20.06 -16.51 0.48
CA ALA A 24 -20.66 -15.24 0.85
C ALA A 24 -19.64 -14.35 1.58
N GLY A 25 -18.84 -14.92 2.49
CA GLY A 25 -17.77 -14.21 3.19
C GLY A 25 -16.71 -13.64 2.26
N MET A 26 -16.23 -14.44 1.32
CA MET A 26 -15.25 -14.01 0.31
C MET A 26 -15.79 -12.88 -0.58
N ASN A 27 -17.02 -13.01 -1.04
CA ASN A 27 -17.64 -11.98 -1.88
C ASN A 27 -17.84 -10.67 -1.10
N ARG A 28 -18.28 -10.73 0.18
CA ARG A 28 -18.36 -9.54 1.04
C ARG A 28 -17.01 -8.86 1.19
N TRP A 29 -15.98 -9.62 1.57
CA TRP A 29 -14.62 -9.10 1.73
C TRP A 29 -14.09 -8.50 0.43
N SER A 30 -14.21 -9.22 -0.70
CA SER A 30 -13.79 -8.75 -2.02
C SER A 30 -14.47 -7.44 -2.41
N ASN A 31 -15.78 -7.32 -2.17
CA ASN A 31 -16.54 -6.09 -2.47
C ASN A 31 -16.06 -4.91 -1.61
N HIS A 32 -15.82 -5.14 -0.30
CA HIS A 32 -15.24 -4.09 0.55
C HIS A 32 -13.87 -3.63 0.05
N VAL A 33 -12.98 -4.55 -0.28
CA VAL A 33 -11.64 -4.20 -0.79
C VAL A 33 -11.73 -3.49 -2.15
N LYS A 34 -12.57 -3.95 -3.05
CA LYS A 34 -12.80 -3.32 -4.37
C LYS A 34 -13.39 -1.90 -4.25
N SER A 35 -14.17 -1.62 -3.21
CA SER A 35 -14.73 -0.27 -3.00
C SER A 35 -13.69 0.82 -2.79
N PHE A 36 -12.43 0.47 -2.47
CA PHE A 36 -11.30 1.39 -2.42
C PHE A 36 -10.61 1.63 -3.77
N GLY A 37 -11.17 1.13 -4.88
CA GLY A 37 -10.60 1.24 -6.21
C GLY A 37 -9.55 0.16 -6.55
N LEU A 38 -9.45 -0.89 -5.73
CA LEU A 38 -8.58 -2.03 -5.99
C LEU A 38 -9.25 -3.08 -6.89
N GLY A 39 -8.47 -3.83 -7.66
CA GLY A 39 -8.98 -4.93 -8.48
C GLY A 39 -9.82 -4.52 -9.70
N THR A 40 -9.93 -3.22 -9.98
CA THR A 40 -10.62 -2.66 -11.14
C THR A 40 -9.76 -1.62 -11.83
N PHE A 41 -9.99 -1.37 -13.11
CA PHE A 41 -9.42 -0.21 -13.77
C PHE A 41 -10.07 1.06 -13.20
N LEU A 42 -9.26 1.99 -12.70
CA LEU A 42 -9.78 3.20 -12.03
C LEU A 42 -10.51 4.17 -12.98
N GLY A 43 -10.36 3.98 -14.30
CA GLY A 43 -11.00 4.86 -15.29
C GLY A 43 -10.32 6.22 -15.39
N ASN A 44 -9.02 6.29 -15.11
CA ASN A 44 -8.24 7.51 -15.25
C ASN A 44 -8.10 7.94 -16.72
N ASP A 45 -7.63 9.16 -16.94
CA ASP A 45 -7.43 9.77 -18.24
C ASP A 45 -6.18 9.28 -19.01
N LEU A 46 -5.48 8.28 -18.47
CA LEU A 46 -4.36 7.62 -19.15
C LEU A 46 -4.86 6.43 -19.97
N PRO A 47 -4.39 6.26 -21.22
CA PRO A 47 -4.79 5.16 -22.09
C PRO A 47 -4.26 3.80 -21.64
N THR A 48 -3.37 3.78 -20.66
CA THR A 48 -2.70 2.58 -20.16
C THR A 48 -3.00 2.39 -18.68
N GLY A 49 -3.20 1.15 -18.28
CA GLY A 49 -3.41 0.80 -16.88
C GLY A 49 -3.63 -0.70 -16.70
N ARG A 50 -3.54 -1.13 -15.48
CA ARG A 50 -3.82 -2.49 -15.06
C ARG A 50 -4.89 -2.48 -13.99
N LYS A 51 -5.83 -3.44 -14.07
CA LYS A 51 -6.88 -3.56 -13.05
C LYS A 51 -6.39 -4.22 -11.75
N GLY A 52 -5.21 -4.86 -11.77
CA GLY A 52 -4.80 -5.70 -10.67
C GLY A 52 -5.73 -6.92 -10.48
N LEU A 53 -5.70 -7.50 -9.30
CA LEU A 53 -6.56 -8.63 -8.94
C LEU A 53 -6.96 -8.55 -7.46
N ILE A 54 -8.25 -8.56 -7.20
CA ILE A 54 -8.82 -8.85 -5.89
C ILE A 54 -9.71 -10.07 -6.09
N PRO A 55 -9.32 -11.24 -5.57
CA PRO A 55 -10.06 -12.48 -5.78
C PRO A 55 -11.43 -12.42 -5.10
N ASP A 56 -12.39 -13.14 -5.68
CA ASP A 56 -13.72 -13.38 -5.14
C ASP A 56 -13.99 -14.89 -5.08
N ALA A 57 -15.19 -15.29 -4.69
CA ALA A 57 -15.54 -16.71 -4.60
C ALA A 57 -15.39 -17.42 -5.95
N ASN A 58 -15.82 -16.78 -7.05
CA ASN A 58 -15.71 -17.36 -8.40
C ASN A 58 -14.26 -17.60 -8.83
N TYR A 59 -13.32 -16.75 -8.37
CA TYR A 59 -11.90 -16.97 -8.62
C TYR A 59 -11.45 -18.30 -8.03
N TYR A 60 -11.74 -18.55 -6.75
CA TYR A 60 -11.33 -19.78 -6.08
C TYR A 60 -12.06 -21.01 -6.61
N ASP A 61 -13.34 -20.91 -6.91
CA ASP A 61 -14.13 -22.00 -7.51
C ASP A 61 -13.54 -22.48 -8.84
N ARG A 62 -13.05 -21.55 -9.66
CA ARG A 62 -12.43 -21.86 -10.96
C ARG A 62 -11.12 -22.63 -10.82
N PHE A 63 -10.30 -22.29 -9.81
CA PHE A 63 -8.98 -22.88 -9.66
C PHE A 63 -8.95 -24.09 -8.72
N LEU A 64 -9.84 -24.13 -7.74
CA LEU A 64 -9.82 -25.17 -6.70
C LEU A 64 -11.06 -26.06 -6.74
N GLY A 65 -12.13 -25.64 -7.41
CA GLY A 65 -13.41 -26.31 -7.44
C GLY A 65 -14.38 -25.79 -6.38
N TYR A 66 -15.68 -25.84 -6.70
CA TYR A 66 -16.74 -25.36 -5.84
C TYR A 66 -16.75 -26.08 -4.49
N SER A 67 -16.87 -25.33 -3.40
CA SER A 67 -16.91 -25.83 -2.01
C SER A 67 -15.66 -26.60 -1.53
N THR A 68 -14.53 -26.54 -2.24
CA THR A 68 -13.30 -27.21 -1.82
C THR A 68 -12.35 -26.32 -1.02
N TRP A 69 -12.63 -25.04 -0.93
CA TRP A 69 -11.82 -24.04 -0.25
C TRP A 69 -12.58 -23.34 0.90
N LYS A 70 -11.83 -22.74 1.82
CA LYS A 70 -12.32 -21.98 2.98
C LYS A 70 -11.41 -20.78 3.24
N GLY A 71 -11.73 -19.96 4.24
CA GLY A 71 -10.91 -18.81 4.61
C GLY A 71 -9.44 -19.13 4.86
N ALA A 72 -9.14 -20.33 5.38
CA ALA A 72 -7.75 -20.78 5.57
C ALA A 72 -6.98 -20.93 4.25
N THR A 73 -7.63 -21.30 3.16
CA THR A 73 -7.01 -21.49 1.84
C THR A 73 -6.46 -20.19 1.26
N SER A 74 -7.15 -19.08 1.53
CA SER A 74 -6.85 -17.75 1.00
C SER A 74 -6.29 -16.80 2.07
N VAL A 75 -5.81 -17.33 3.20
CA VAL A 75 -5.45 -16.55 4.40
C VAL A 75 -4.40 -15.48 4.15
N SER A 76 -3.51 -15.68 3.18
CA SER A 76 -2.48 -14.71 2.79
C SER A 76 -3.07 -13.38 2.28
N ASN A 77 -4.31 -13.38 1.76
CA ASN A 77 -4.99 -12.14 1.37
C ASN A 77 -5.20 -11.22 2.58
N GLY A 78 -5.36 -11.77 3.77
CA GLY A 78 -5.54 -10.99 5.01
C GLY A 78 -4.34 -10.10 5.38
N ILE A 79 -3.19 -10.36 4.81
CA ILE A 79 -1.96 -9.56 4.99
C ILE A 79 -1.48 -8.88 3.71
N GLY A 80 -2.32 -8.85 2.66
CA GLY A 80 -1.96 -8.22 1.39
C GLY A 80 -1.02 -9.03 0.50
N GLN A 81 -0.94 -10.35 0.72
CA GLN A 81 -0.16 -11.32 -0.05
C GLN A 81 -1.09 -12.28 -0.81
N GLY A 82 -0.57 -13.40 -1.26
CA GLY A 82 -1.35 -14.41 -1.99
C GLY A 82 -1.68 -13.95 -3.40
N GLU A 83 -2.95 -14.01 -3.77
CA GLU A 83 -3.43 -13.70 -5.11
C GLU A 83 -3.65 -12.20 -5.37
N LEU A 84 -3.44 -11.35 -4.37
CA LEU A 84 -3.64 -9.91 -4.51
C LEU A 84 -2.62 -9.27 -5.43
N VAL A 85 -3.12 -8.53 -6.42
CA VAL A 85 -2.27 -7.71 -7.31
C VAL A 85 -2.84 -6.30 -7.36
N ALA A 86 -2.01 -5.32 -7.00
CA ALA A 86 -2.38 -3.91 -7.04
C ALA A 86 -1.30 -3.08 -7.75
N THR A 87 -1.71 -2.03 -8.43
CA THR A 87 -0.79 -1.05 -9.01
C THR A 87 -0.45 0.05 -8.01
N PRO A 88 0.70 0.75 -8.15
CA PRO A 88 1.04 1.87 -7.28
C PRO A 88 -0.05 2.94 -7.20
N ILE A 89 -0.69 3.27 -8.33
CA ILE A 89 -1.77 4.26 -8.36
C ILE A 89 -3.01 3.79 -7.59
N GLN A 90 -3.33 2.49 -7.60
CA GLN A 90 -4.42 1.94 -6.80
C GLN A 90 -4.10 2.00 -5.30
N LEU A 91 -2.85 1.75 -4.90
CA LEU A 91 -2.43 1.89 -3.50
C LEU A 91 -2.47 3.35 -3.04
N ALA A 92 -2.05 4.30 -3.87
CA ALA A 92 -2.16 5.73 -3.59
C ALA A 92 -3.64 6.15 -3.48
N ASN A 93 -4.51 5.66 -4.38
CA ASN A 93 -5.94 5.92 -4.35
C ASN A 93 -6.63 5.35 -3.09
N MET A 94 -6.32 4.11 -2.73
CA MET A 94 -6.78 3.50 -1.47
C MET A 94 -6.36 4.36 -0.27
N THR A 95 -5.12 4.86 -0.29
CA THR A 95 -4.60 5.74 0.76
C THR A 95 -5.34 7.07 0.81
N ALA A 96 -5.69 7.65 -0.36
CA ALA A 96 -6.52 8.84 -0.45
C ALA A 96 -7.94 8.59 0.10
N ALA A 97 -8.53 7.42 -0.19
CA ALA A 97 -9.83 7.03 0.37
C ALA A 97 -9.81 6.95 1.91
N ILE A 98 -8.73 6.40 2.48
CA ILE A 98 -8.54 6.37 3.94
C ILE A 98 -8.37 7.80 4.49
N ALA A 99 -7.53 8.61 3.86
CA ALA A 99 -7.29 10.01 4.25
C ALA A 99 -8.58 10.84 4.26
N ASN A 100 -9.45 10.62 3.30
CA ASN A 100 -10.75 11.29 3.16
C ASN A 100 -11.88 10.66 3.98
N ARG A 101 -11.61 9.66 4.81
CA ARG A 101 -12.61 8.97 5.64
C ARG A 101 -13.72 8.30 4.81
N GLY A 102 -13.32 7.64 3.72
CA GLY A 102 -14.21 6.72 3.01
C GLY A 102 -14.59 7.13 1.59
N TYR A 103 -13.93 8.14 1.00
CA TYR A 103 -14.17 8.46 -0.42
C TYR A 103 -12.88 8.83 -1.15
N TYR A 104 -12.93 8.74 -2.48
CA TYR A 104 -11.86 9.19 -3.37
C TYR A 104 -12.45 9.75 -4.66
N PHE A 105 -11.66 10.54 -5.38
CA PHE A 105 -11.94 10.92 -6.77
C PHE A 105 -11.10 10.05 -7.69
N THR A 106 -11.63 9.73 -8.85
CA THR A 106 -10.85 8.99 -9.87
C THR A 106 -9.54 9.73 -10.16
N PRO A 107 -8.37 9.10 -9.96
CA PRO A 107 -7.09 9.73 -10.25
C PRO A 107 -7.02 10.15 -11.72
N HIS A 108 -6.57 11.39 -11.99
CA HIS A 108 -6.45 11.94 -13.33
C HIS A 108 -5.33 12.99 -13.38
N ILE A 109 -4.82 13.25 -14.56
CA ILE A 109 -3.74 14.21 -14.82
C ILE A 109 -4.31 15.55 -15.30
N ILE A 110 -5.39 15.50 -16.11
CA ILE A 110 -5.99 16.69 -16.70
C ILE A 110 -6.72 17.47 -15.61
N LYS A 111 -6.25 18.65 -15.29
CA LYS A 111 -6.88 19.56 -14.33
C LYS A 111 -7.92 20.47 -14.99
N GLU A 112 -7.59 20.99 -16.16
CA GLU A 112 -8.38 21.97 -16.91
C GLU A 112 -8.25 21.68 -18.41
N SER A 113 -9.25 22.06 -19.20
CA SER A 113 -9.23 21.93 -20.66
C SER A 113 -9.86 23.15 -21.31
N ASP A 114 -9.20 23.69 -22.34
CA ASP A 114 -9.74 24.78 -23.16
C ASP A 114 -10.91 24.33 -24.05
N HIS A 115 -11.15 23.01 -24.16
CA HIS A 115 -12.20 22.42 -24.99
C HIS A 115 -13.50 22.12 -24.23
N GLY A 116 -13.60 22.54 -22.98
CA GLY A 116 -14.78 22.35 -22.14
C GLY A 116 -14.47 21.76 -20.76
N PRO A 117 -15.51 21.48 -19.96
CA PRO A 117 -15.30 20.91 -18.63
C PRO A 117 -14.68 19.52 -18.72
N ILE A 118 -13.86 19.17 -17.73
CA ILE A 118 -13.33 17.81 -17.58
C ILE A 118 -14.48 16.82 -17.30
N ASP A 119 -14.26 15.56 -17.61
CA ASP A 119 -15.26 14.51 -17.38
C ASP A 119 -15.73 14.49 -15.91
N SER A 120 -17.04 14.44 -15.71
CA SER A 120 -17.65 14.47 -14.39
C SER A 120 -17.24 13.28 -13.50
N SER A 121 -16.79 12.17 -14.09
CA SER A 121 -16.25 11.01 -13.35
C SER A 121 -15.03 11.39 -12.51
N PHE A 122 -14.25 12.41 -12.90
CA PHE A 122 -13.08 12.90 -12.17
C PHE A 122 -13.44 13.84 -11.03
N THR A 123 -14.63 14.41 -11.04
CA THR A 123 -15.12 15.35 -10.00
C THR A 123 -16.22 14.76 -9.12
N THR A 124 -16.68 13.55 -9.42
CA THR A 124 -17.68 12.85 -8.62
C THR A 124 -17.00 11.92 -7.62
N PRO A 125 -17.27 12.08 -6.32
CA PRO A 125 -16.67 11.22 -5.31
C PRO A 125 -17.18 9.78 -5.41
N GLN A 126 -16.25 8.84 -5.30
CA GLN A 126 -16.53 7.41 -5.20
C GLN A 126 -16.42 7.03 -3.71
N TYR A 127 -17.46 6.40 -3.17
CA TYR A 127 -17.52 6.05 -1.75
C TYR A 127 -17.15 4.59 -1.52
N THR A 128 -16.39 4.36 -0.45
CA THR A 128 -16.14 3.01 0.05
C THR A 128 -17.39 2.46 0.75
N THR A 129 -17.43 1.16 0.96
CA THR A 129 -18.52 0.48 1.68
C THR A 129 -18.28 0.44 3.20
N VAL A 130 -17.30 1.19 3.70
CA VAL A 130 -16.94 1.26 5.13
C VAL A 130 -17.48 2.57 5.69
N ASP A 131 -18.14 2.48 6.85
CA ASP A 131 -18.69 3.65 7.52
C ASP A 131 -17.59 4.62 7.99
N PRO A 132 -17.77 5.94 7.83
CA PRO A 132 -16.75 6.95 8.14
C PRO A 132 -16.17 6.86 9.53
N GLU A 133 -16.95 6.48 10.54
CA GLU A 133 -16.53 6.37 11.94
C GLU A 133 -15.39 5.35 12.17
N HIS A 134 -15.25 4.37 11.29
CA HIS A 134 -14.22 3.33 11.42
C HIS A 134 -12.85 3.77 10.92
N PHE A 135 -12.76 4.88 10.19
CA PHE A 135 -11.48 5.34 9.64
C PHE A 135 -10.57 5.98 10.70
N GLU A 136 -11.12 6.64 11.74
CA GLU A 136 -10.28 7.34 12.72
C GLU A 136 -9.34 6.41 13.47
N VAL A 137 -9.80 5.22 13.85
CA VAL A 137 -8.95 4.20 14.50
C VAL A 137 -7.81 3.76 13.60
N VAL A 138 -8.09 3.60 12.29
CA VAL A 138 -7.08 3.23 11.29
C VAL A 138 -6.07 4.37 11.10
N ILE A 139 -6.55 5.60 10.98
CA ILE A 139 -5.74 6.80 10.81
C ILE A 139 -4.83 7.03 12.02
N ASP A 140 -5.34 6.86 13.24
CA ASP A 140 -4.54 6.92 14.48
C ASP A 140 -3.44 5.85 14.48
N GLY A 141 -3.77 4.64 14.04
CA GLY A 141 -2.78 3.57 13.85
C GLY A 141 -1.72 3.92 12.80
N MET A 142 -2.11 4.53 11.67
CA MET A 142 -1.19 4.98 10.63
C MET A 142 -0.32 6.16 11.09
N TYR A 143 -0.85 7.06 11.90
CA TYR A 143 -0.07 8.13 12.53
C TYR A 143 0.98 7.57 13.49
N ALA A 144 0.60 6.62 14.33
CA ALA A 144 1.51 5.96 15.27
C ALA A 144 2.70 5.26 14.61
N VAL A 145 2.61 4.89 13.32
CA VAL A 145 3.73 4.32 12.55
C VAL A 145 4.91 5.28 12.46
N PHE A 146 4.68 6.58 12.36
CA PHE A 146 5.72 7.61 12.36
C PHE A 146 6.14 8.03 13.76
N GLU A 147 5.22 8.04 14.74
CA GLU A 147 5.56 8.48 16.09
C GLU A 147 6.37 7.44 16.85
N ASN A 148 5.93 6.19 16.88
CA ASN A 148 6.48 5.12 17.69
C ASN A 148 6.74 3.81 16.92
N GLY A 149 6.37 3.76 15.64
CA GLY A 149 6.34 2.54 14.84
C GLY A 149 7.50 2.41 13.86
N THR A 150 7.24 1.62 12.83
CA THR A 150 8.22 1.15 11.85
C THR A 150 8.82 2.25 10.97
N ALA A 151 8.17 3.42 10.84
CA ALA A 151 8.66 4.56 10.05
C ALA A 151 9.16 5.74 10.88
N LYS A 152 9.47 5.54 12.18
CA LYS A 152 9.96 6.61 13.07
C LYS A 152 11.17 7.35 12.51
N GLY A 153 12.09 6.65 11.84
CA GLY A 153 13.28 7.24 11.22
C GLY A 153 12.99 8.18 10.04
N ALA A 154 11.78 8.13 9.48
CA ALA A 154 11.33 8.98 8.38
C ALA A 154 10.40 10.12 8.85
N ARG A 155 10.18 10.27 10.16
CA ARG A 155 9.28 11.28 10.73
C ARG A 155 9.69 12.70 10.36
N MET A 156 8.69 13.52 10.00
CA MET A 156 8.85 14.96 9.82
C MET A 156 8.50 15.71 11.13
N PRO A 157 9.35 16.64 11.61
CA PRO A 157 9.10 17.30 12.91
C PRO A 157 7.83 18.13 12.99
N HIS A 158 7.39 18.72 11.86
CA HIS A 158 6.33 19.74 11.81
C HIS A 158 5.10 19.33 11.00
N ILE A 159 5.06 18.08 10.48
CA ILE A 159 3.97 17.60 9.64
C ILE A 159 3.46 16.28 10.23
N SER A 160 2.17 16.24 10.56
CA SER A 160 1.52 15.00 10.99
C SER A 160 1.31 14.06 9.79
N GLN A 161 2.17 13.06 9.66
CA GLN A 161 2.13 12.10 8.57
C GLN A 161 1.56 10.77 9.05
N CYS A 162 0.66 10.18 8.26
CA CYS A 162 0.09 8.86 8.47
C CYS A 162 0.65 7.90 7.41
N GLY A 163 0.95 6.66 7.77
CA GLY A 163 1.44 5.71 6.78
C GLY A 163 1.51 4.27 7.28
N LYS A 164 1.84 3.37 6.36
CA LYS A 164 2.03 1.95 6.65
C LYS A 164 3.14 1.38 5.77
N THR A 165 4.07 0.70 6.42
CA THR A 165 5.10 -0.10 5.74
C THR A 165 4.52 -1.40 5.22
N GLY A 166 4.93 -1.82 4.04
CA GLY A 166 4.70 -3.14 3.49
C GLY A 166 6.02 -3.78 3.06
N THR A 167 6.06 -5.10 3.10
CA THR A 167 7.12 -5.91 2.52
C THR A 167 6.43 -7.00 1.70
N ALA A 168 6.51 -6.90 0.39
CA ALA A 168 5.92 -7.91 -0.49
C ALA A 168 6.98 -8.95 -0.85
N GLN A 169 6.68 -10.20 -0.57
CA GLN A 169 7.57 -11.32 -0.87
C GLN A 169 7.81 -11.44 -2.39
N ASN A 170 9.05 -11.65 -2.76
CA ASN A 170 9.46 -11.85 -4.15
C ASN A 170 10.20 -13.18 -4.29
N PRO A 171 9.60 -14.22 -4.88
CA PRO A 171 10.25 -15.54 -5.03
C PRO A 171 11.43 -15.54 -6.02
N HIS A 172 11.60 -14.45 -6.77
CA HIS A 172 12.64 -14.34 -7.82
C HIS A 172 13.80 -13.41 -7.43
N GLY A 173 13.74 -12.79 -6.24
CA GLY A 173 14.76 -11.86 -5.76
C GLY A 173 14.55 -11.51 -4.30
N GLN A 174 14.95 -10.32 -3.91
CA GLN A 174 14.69 -9.80 -2.57
C GLN A 174 13.27 -9.22 -2.49
N ASP A 175 12.70 -9.21 -1.29
CA ASP A 175 11.37 -8.65 -1.04
C ASP A 175 11.26 -7.19 -1.49
N HIS A 176 10.07 -6.78 -1.92
CA HIS A 176 9.83 -5.39 -2.33
C HIS A 176 9.50 -4.51 -1.13
N SER A 177 10.17 -3.36 -1.05
CA SER A 177 9.91 -2.31 -0.07
C SER A 177 8.71 -1.48 -0.48
N ILE A 178 7.66 -1.46 0.34
CA ILE A 178 6.42 -0.73 0.06
C ILE A 178 6.12 0.23 1.20
N PHE A 179 5.65 1.42 0.85
CA PHE A 179 5.12 2.36 1.81
C PHE A 179 3.95 3.15 1.21
N VAL A 180 2.87 3.24 1.96
CA VAL A 180 1.74 4.11 1.65
C VAL A 180 1.62 5.17 2.73
N SER A 181 1.32 6.40 2.35
CA SER A 181 1.18 7.50 3.30
C SER A 181 0.31 8.63 2.79
N PHE A 182 -0.20 9.41 3.73
CA PHE A 182 -0.84 10.68 3.46
C PHE A 182 -0.48 11.72 4.53
N ALA A 183 -0.61 12.99 4.21
CA ALA A 183 -0.35 14.10 5.13
C ALA A 183 -1.06 15.38 4.68
N PRO A 184 -1.31 16.33 5.63
CA PRO A 184 -1.35 16.14 7.08
C PRO A 184 -2.48 15.20 7.54
N LYS A 185 -2.43 14.72 8.80
CA LYS A 185 -3.41 13.79 9.35
C LYS A 185 -4.85 14.32 9.29
N ASP A 186 -5.05 15.56 9.74
CA ASP A 186 -6.41 16.09 9.91
C ASP A 186 -6.94 16.79 8.65
N GLN A 187 -6.08 17.39 7.86
CA GLN A 187 -6.41 18.05 6.60
C GLN A 187 -5.51 17.52 5.46
N PRO A 188 -5.74 16.33 4.98
CA PRO A 188 -4.89 15.68 3.97
C PRO A 188 -4.76 16.53 2.70
N LYS A 189 -3.54 16.66 2.19
CA LYS A 189 -3.22 17.38 0.95
C LYS A 189 -2.55 16.49 -0.08
N ILE A 190 -1.96 15.38 0.36
CA ILE A 190 -1.24 14.44 -0.51
C ILE A 190 -1.41 13.02 0.02
N ALA A 191 -1.60 12.09 -0.87
CA ALA A 191 -1.51 10.65 -0.62
C ALA A 191 -0.51 10.03 -1.58
N LEU A 192 0.32 9.11 -1.09
CA LEU A 192 1.44 8.51 -1.82
C LEU A 192 1.45 7.00 -1.65
N ALA A 193 1.95 6.33 -2.69
CA ALA A 193 2.44 4.97 -2.62
C ALA A 193 3.83 4.90 -3.24
N VAL A 194 4.79 4.39 -2.51
CA VAL A 194 6.17 4.19 -2.96
C VAL A 194 6.48 2.70 -2.92
N ILE A 195 7.00 2.19 -4.04
CA ILE A 195 7.40 0.80 -4.21
C ILE A 195 8.83 0.79 -4.72
N ILE A 196 9.71 0.09 -4.02
CA ILE A 196 11.08 -0.15 -4.43
C ILE A 196 11.25 -1.66 -4.63
N GLU A 197 11.37 -2.06 -5.86
CA GLU A 197 11.60 -3.47 -6.19
C GLU A 197 12.92 -3.93 -5.59
N ASN A 198 12.91 -5.12 -5.00
CA ASN A 198 14.03 -5.68 -4.27
C ASN A 198 14.56 -4.80 -3.11
N GLY A 199 13.75 -3.84 -2.63
CA GLY A 199 14.13 -2.88 -1.58
C GLY A 199 14.05 -3.41 -0.15
N TYR A 200 13.65 -4.67 0.03
CA TYR A 200 13.52 -5.41 1.27
C TYR A 200 12.54 -4.74 2.24
N TRP A 201 12.96 -3.91 3.17
CA TRP A 201 12.07 -3.34 4.19
C TRP A 201 11.51 -1.97 3.82
N GLY A 202 10.19 -1.81 3.90
CA GLY A 202 9.49 -0.56 3.63
C GLY A 202 9.98 0.63 4.47
N SER A 203 10.47 0.39 5.67
CA SER A 203 11.02 1.43 6.55
C SER A 203 12.38 1.97 6.10
N ARG A 204 13.14 1.19 5.31
CA ARG A 204 14.52 1.54 4.95
C ARG A 204 14.62 2.43 3.72
N TRP A 205 13.75 2.19 2.73
CA TRP A 205 13.76 2.90 1.44
C TRP A 205 12.44 3.62 1.15
N ALA A 206 11.34 2.88 1.08
CA ALA A 206 10.07 3.45 0.64
C ALA A 206 9.53 4.53 1.60
N ALA A 207 9.64 4.35 2.92
CA ALA A 207 9.14 5.33 3.88
C ALA A 207 9.96 6.64 3.89
N PRO A 208 11.32 6.63 3.89
CA PRO A 208 12.11 7.84 3.71
C PRO A 208 11.81 8.60 2.43
N ILE A 209 11.70 7.91 1.29
CA ILE A 209 11.36 8.53 0.00
C ILE A 209 9.97 9.18 0.08
N ALA A 210 8.95 8.46 0.54
CA ALA A 210 7.60 9.00 0.70
C ALA A 210 7.57 10.23 1.62
N SER A 211 8.36 10.20 2.69
CA SER A 211 8.46 11.31 3.63
C SER A 211 9.14 12.54 3.01
N LEU A 212 10.22 12.38 2.25
CA LEU A 212 10.89 13.47 1.53
C LEU A 212 9.98 14.06 0.44
N MET A 213 9.28 13.23 -0.33
CA MET A 213 8.30 13.68 -1.32
C MET A 213 7.17 14.49 -0.67
N THR A 214 6.66 14.02 0.47
CA THR A 214 5.62 14.72 1.23
C THR A 214 6.12 16.08 1.73
N GLU A 215 7.33 16.13 2.31
CA GLU A 215 7.95 17.38 2.78
C GLU A 215 8.10 18.37 1.63
N LYS A 216 8.68 17.95 0.53
CA LYS A 216 8.86 18.78 -0.68
C LYS A 216 7.54 19.33 -1.20
N TYR A 217 6.51 18.48 -1.28
CA TYR A 217 5.19 18.90 -1.76
C TYR A 217 4.51 19.92 -0.86
N LEU A 218 4.60 19.75 0.48
CA LEU A 218 3.89 20.60 1.42
C LEU A 218 4.62 21.88 1.78
N THR A 219 5.94 21.90 1.68
CA THR A 219 6.78 23.03 2.15
C THR A 219 7.68 23.64 1.07
N ASP A 220 7.67 23.06 -0.12
CA ASP A 220 8.55 23.38 -1.25
C ASP A 220 10.06 23.26 -0.95
N THR A 221 10.42 22.75 0.21
CA THR A 221 11.81 22.58 0.65
C THR A 221 12.02 21.21 1.28
N ILE A 222 13.27 20.78 1.38
CA ILE A 222 13.67 19.60 2.16
C ILE A 222 14.60 20.09 3.28
N THR A 223 14.20 19.83 4.52
CA THR A 223 14.97 20.24 5.71
C THR A 223 15.88 19.11 6.25
N ARG A 224 15.87 17.95 5.60
CA ARG A 224 16.62 16.75 5.98
C ARG A 224 17.65 16.34 4.92
N PRO A 225 18.67 17.17 4.63
CA PRO A 225 19.60 16.94 3.52
C PRO A 225 20.40 15.63 3.64
N ALA A 226 20.73 15.20 4.85
CA ALA A 226 21.40 13.91 5.04
C ALA A 226 20.53 12.70 4.66
N LEU A 227 19.22 12.77 4.92
CA LEU A 227 18.29 11.73 4.50
C LEU A 227 18.09 11.76 2.97
N GLU A 228 17.99 12.93 2.40
CA GLU A 228 17.88 13.12 0.95
C GLU A 228 19.12 12.56 0.23
N ALA A 229 20.33 12.96 0.66
CA ALA A 229 21.59 12.46 0.11
C ALA A 229 21.65 10.91 0.17
N ARG A 230 21.29 10.33 1.31
CA ARG A 230 21.24 8.87 1.45
C ARG A 230 20.29 8.21 0.43
N MET A 231 19.16 8.84 0.10
CA MET A 231 18.22 8.27 -0.88
C MET A 231 18.70 8.41 -2.33
N PHE A 232 19.47 9.45 -2.65
CA PHE A 232 20.06 9.64 -3.98
C PHE A 232 21.34 8.83 -4.20
N GLU A 233 22.15 8.67 -3.17
CA GLU A 233 23.48 8.02 -3.24
C GLU A 233 23.41 6.52 -2.89
N GLY A 234 22.31 6.08 -2.29
CA GLY A 234 22.16 4.70 -1.83
C GLY A 234 22.08 3.71 -2.98
N ASP A 235 22.77 2.58 -2.83
CA ASP A 235 22.79 1.48 -3.76
C ASP A 235 22.33 0.19 -3.05
N LEU A 236 21.26 -0.42 -3.56
CA LEU A 236 20.72 -1.67 -3.02
C LEU A 236 21.73 -2.83 -3.15
N HIS A 237 22.49 -2.85 -4.24
CA HIS A 237 23.50 -3.88 -4.46
C HIS A 237 24.58 -3.83 -3.39
N ASP A 238 25.09 -2.63 -3.10
CA ASP A 238 26.09 -2.44 -2.03
C ASP A 238 25.52 -2.78 -0.66
N GLU A 239 24.26 -2.43 -0.37
CA GLU A 239 23.63 -2.78 0.90
C GLU A 239 23.51 -4.29 1.09
N TYR A 240 23.11 -5.04 0.08
CA TYR A 240 23.03 -6.50 0.16
C TYR A 240 24.39 -7.16 0.27
N ARG A 241 25.35 -6.64 -0.46
CA ARG A 241 26.75 -7.09 -0.33
C ARG A 241 27.29 -6.90 1.07
N GLN A 242 27.06 -5.74 1.69
CA GLN A 242 27.45 -5.47 3.08
C GLN A 242 26.74 -6.41 4.07
N GLN A 243 25.46 -6.69 3.87
CA GLN A 243 24.73 -7.66 4.68
C GLN A 243 25.31 -9.08 4.54
N HIS A 244 25.63 -9.49 3.32
CA HIS A 244 26.25 -10.79 3.07
C HIS A 244 27.58 -10.91 3.80
N ILE A 245 28.45 -9.92 3.69
CA ILE A 245 29.73 -9.88 4.40
C ILE A 245 29.53 -9.93 5.92
N ALA A 246 28.54 -9.20 6.44
CA ALA A 246 28.24 -9.20 7.87
C ALA A 246 27.76 -10.56 8.40
N ILE A 247 27.08 -11.35 7.57
CA ILE A 247 26.57 -12.68 7.95
C ILE A 247 27.61 -13.78 7.74
N TYR A 248 28.32 -13.76 6.63
CA TYR A 248 29.18 -14.86 6.19
C TYR A 248 30.68 -14.55 6.33
N GLY A 249 31.03 -13.31 6.65
CA GLY A 249 32.43 -12.90 6.88
C GLY A 249 33.27 -12.71 5.62
N GLU A 250 32.71 -12.94 4.44
CA GLU A 250 33.43 -12.85 3.17
C GLU A 250 32.55 -12.39 2.02
N ASP A 251 33.18 -11.78 1.01
CA ASP A 251 32.55 -11.25 -0.20
C ASP A 251 32.57 -12.24 -1.39
N SER A 252 33.46 -13.25 -1.32
CA SER A 252 33.74 -14.16 -2.43
C SER A 252 32.56 -15.02 -2.88
N THR A 253 31.53 -15.19 -2.04
CA THR A 253 30.34 -15.99 -2.31
C THR A 253 29.10 -15.14 -2.64
N TYR A 254 29.22 -13.82 -2.61
CA TYR A 254 28.10 -12.94 -2.88
C TYR A 254 27.69 -12.99 -4.37
N GLN A 255 26.45 -13.32 -4.63
CA GLN A 255 25.81 -13.20 -5.95
C GLN A 255 24.57 -12.32 -5.81
N ALA A 256 24.52 -11.25 -6.57
CA ALA A 256 23.33 -10.38 -6.62
C ALA A 256 22.21 -11.12 -7.38
N ASN A 257 21.13 -11.37 -6.69
CA ASN A 257 19.90 -11.91 -7.28
C ASN A 257 18.86 -10.78 -7.33
N PHE A 258 18.89 -10.02 -8.42
CA PHE A 258 17.88 -8.98 -8.73
C PHE A 258 17.05 -9.38 -9.94
#